data_bcb9406a60499bc6d91ca6f2ec039b9e
#
_entry.id   bcb9406a60499bc6d91ca6f2ec039b9e
#
_cell.length_a   1.000
_cell.length_b   1.000
_cell.length_c   1.000
_cell.angle_alpha   90.00
_cell.angle_beta   90.00
_cell.angle_gamma   90.00
#
_symmetry.space_group_name_H-M   'P 1'
#
loop_
_entity.id
_entity.type
_entity.pdbx_description
1 polymer ?
#
loop_
_entity_poly.entity_id
_entity_poly.type
_entity_poly.pdbx_seq_one_letter_code
_entity_poly.pdbx_strand_id
1 'polypeptide(L)'
;VSKGLEGQTTGLLTTSGSGQPGESSKIVIRGYGSINASQNPLYVVDGIPYDGDLSSINPADIESMTVLKDASAGALYGARGANGVVMINTKRGKEGKTSVTWRSTVGWSSRAIPEYDMVNQKDFVQLTYEALRNGYVFTSGYNWADAEAQARADLSSTLGGELYNPFKNYTWDNIIDPATGQVRADATSAWNERWMDALLNNNAFRHEHQLGLNGGTEKTKYMFSLGYLNEDGILTTTGFQRYNARANVNSQVTDWFNAFVNTSLSHSVQNYSDYTGASTSNVWYSSQFVSPLFPLYVKDAEGNNVLDENGNPQL
;
A
#
# COMPACT_ATOMS: atom_id res chain seq x y z
N VAL A 1 -0.58 7.22 13.74
CA VAL A 1 -0.91 7.08 15.16
C VAL A 1 -0.70 5.63 15.62
N SER A 2 -1.36 4.66 14.97
CA SER A 2 -1.30 3.23 15.37
C SER A 2 0.12 2.64 15.41
N LYS A 3 0.98 2.97 14.44
CA LYS A 3 2.40 2.55 14.41
C LYS A 3 3.21 3.04 15.63
N GLY A 4 2.82 4.16 16.25
CA GLY A 4 3.50 4.67 17.44
C GLY A 4 3.26 3.83 18.71
N LEU A 5 2.31 2.89 18.67
CA LEU A 5 2.05 1.96 19.77
C LEU A 5 2.77 0.62 19.61
N GLU A 6 3.36 0.37 18.45
CA GLU A 6 4.03 -0.89 18.14
C GLU A 6 5.26 -1.08 19.04
N GLY A 7 5.31 -2.21 19.73
CA GLY A 7 6.41 -2.54 20.65
C GLY A 7 6.48 -1.71 21.95
N GLN A 8 5.61 -0.70 22.14
CA GLN A 8 5.66 0.20 23.31
C GLN A 8 4.92 -0.35 24.52
N THR A 9 4.04 -1.32 24.33
CA THR A 9 3.16 -1.79 25.42
C THR A 9 3.01 -3.30 25.38
N THR A 10 3.28 -3.98 26.49
CA THR A 10 3.09 -5.44 26.61
C THR A 10 1.64 -5.85 26.39
N GLY A 11 1.38 -6.97 25.69
CA GLY A 11 0.05 -7.49 25.42
C GLY A 11 -0.75 -6.68 24.39
N LEU A 12 -0.08 -5.84 23.61
CA LEU A 12 -0.60 -5.17 22.44
C LEU A 12 0.01 -5.82 21.19
N LEU A 13 -0.83 -6.33 20.30
CA LEU A 13 -0.44 -6.81 18.98
C LEU A 13 -0.84 -5.74 17.96
N THR A 14 0.14 -5.24 17.25
CA THR A 14 -0.07 -4.29 16.16
C THR A 14 0.31 -4.97 14.86
N THR A 15 -0.62 -5.03 13.92
CA THR A 15 -0.38 -5.64 12.60
C THR A 15 -0.66 -4.61 11.52
N SER A 16 0.32 -4.34 10.69
CA SER A 16 0.15 -3.52 9.48
C SER A 16 -0.25 -4.44 8.33
N GLY A 17 -1.39 -4.21 7.72
CA GLY A 17 -1.92 -5.05 6.63
C GLY A 17 -1.18 -4.79 5.32
N SER A 18 -0.87 -3.54 5.05
CA SER A 18 -0.10 -3.10 3.87
C SER A 18 0.82 -1.93 4.22
N GLY A 19 1.59 -1.50 3.25
CA GLY A 19 2.38 -0.28 3.32
C GLY A 19 1.71 0.92 2.65
N GLN A 20 0.43 0.85 2.35
CA GLN A 20 -0.27 1.93 1.65
C GLN A 20 -0.36 3.19 2.52
N PRO A 21 -0.17 4.38 1.94
CA PRO A 21 -0.33 5.63 2.64
C PRO A 21 -1.73 5.78 3.24
N GLY A 22 -1.81 6.32 4.46
CA GLY A 22 -3.08 6.54 5.15
C GLY A 22 -3.68 5.30 5.81
N GLU A 23 -3.14 4.10 5.62
CA GLU A 23 -3.65 2.91 6.28
C GLU A 23 -3.26 2.88 7.76
N SER A 24 -4.26 2.57 8.59
CA SER A 24 -4.08 2.39 10.03
C SER A 24 -3.75 0.93 10.35
N SER A 25 -2.72 0.71 11.18
CA SER A 25 -2.40 -0.63 11.66
C SER A 25 -3.54 -1.16 12.54
N LYS A 26 -3.88 -2.44 12.36
CA LYS A 26 -4.83 -3.13 13.24
C LYS A 26 -4.20 -3.32 14.61
N ILE A 27 -4.93 -2.94 15.64
CA ILE A 27 -4.50 -3.08 17.04
C ILE A 27 -5.39 -4.11 17.71
N VAL A 28 -4.78 -5.09 18.34
CA VAL A 28 -5.46 -6.12 19.16
C VAL A 28 -4.86 -6.13 20.56
N ILE A 29 -5.71 -6.00 21.58
CA ILE A 29 -5.29 -5.99 22.98
C ILE A 29 -5.59 -7.35 23.60
N ARG A 30 -4.56 -7.99 24.22
CA ARG A 30 -4.63 -9.31 24.87
C ARG A 30 -5.05 -10.48 23.97
N GLY A 31 -4.86 -10.35 22.65
CA GLY A 31 -5.15 -11.42 21.70
C GLY A 31 -6.60 -11.44 21.21
N TYR A 32 -6.92 -12.49 20.47
CA TYR A 32 -8.20 -12.60 19.78
C TYR A 32 -9.27 -13.18 20.71
N GLY A 33 -10.27 -12.38 21.06
CA GLY A 33 -11.38 -12.78 21.95
C GLY A 33 -12.54 -13.48 21.23
N SER A 34 -12.68 -13.31 19.91
CA SER A 34 -13.73 -13.90 19.09
C SER A 34 -13.25 -14.14 17.67
N ILE A 35 -13.80 -15.15 17.00
CA ILE A 35 -13.53 -15.45 15.59
C ILE A 35 -14.41 -14.55 14.68
N ASN A 36 -15.62 -14.25 15.10
CA ASN A 36 -16.64 -13.60 14.27
C ASN A 36 -16.96 -12.15 14.65
N ALA A 37 -16.52 -11.69 15.83
CA ALA A 37 -16.78 -10.31 16.28
C ALA A 37 -15.59 -9.39 16.02
N SER A 38 -15.88 -8.08 15.91
CA SER A 38 -14.83 -7.06 15.83
C SER A 38 -13.92 -7.13 17.05
N GLN A 39 -12.63 -6.99 16.82
CA GLN A 39 -11.57 -7.05 17.83
C GLN A 39 -10.89 -5.71 18.04
N ASN A 40 -11.37 -4.70 17.33
CA ASN A 40 -10.82 -3.37 17.46
C ASN A 40 -11.07 -2.82 18.87
N PRO A 41 -10.06 -2.21 19.49
CA PRO A 41 -10.25 -1.50 20.76
C PRO A 41 -11.12 -0.28 20.54
N LEU A 42 -11.74 0.22 21.61
CA LEU A 42 -12.38 1.52 21.59
C LEU A 42 -11.31 2.61 21.64
N TYR A 43 -11.40 3.58 20.74
CA TYR A 43 -10.59 4.79 20.79
C TYR A 43 -11.34 5.89 21.52
N VAL A 44 -10.62 6.58 22.39
CA VAL A 44 -11.17 7.70 23.16
C VAL A 44 -10.21 8.88 23.03
N VAL A 45 -10.67 9.97 22.45
CA VAL A 45 -9.88 11.20 22.25
C VAL A 45 -10.36 12.27 23.21
N ASP A 46 -9.48 12.74 24.08
CA ASP A 46 -9.78 13.73 25.13
C ASP A 46 -11.03 13.38 25.98
N GLY A 47 -11.24 12.09 26.24
CA GLY A 47 -12.36 11.58 27.04
C GLY A 47 -13.64 11.27 26.26
N ILE A 48 -13.69 11.54 24.96
CA ILE A 48 -14.85 11.29 24.09
C ILE A 48 -14.57 10.09 23.21
N PRO A 49 -15.48 9.09 23.13
CA PRO A 49 -15.38 7.99 22.19
C PRO A 49 -15.25 8.49 20.74
N TYR A 50 -14.30 7.91 20.01
CA TYR A 50 -13.96 8.29 18.65
C TYR A 50 -14.19 7.11 17.70
N ASP A 51 -15.11 7.28 16.78
CA ASP A 51 -15.48 6.23 15.80
C ASP A 51 -14.89 6.48 14.41
N GLY A 52 -14.05 7.54 14.25
CA GLY A 52 -13.37 7.87 13.00
C GLY A 52 -12.07 7.06 12.79
N ASP A 53 -11.49 7.21 11.62
CA ASP A 53 -10.19 6.59 11.32
C ASP A 53 -9.05 7.31 12.07
N LEU A 54 -8.14 6.51 12.65
CA LEU A 54 -6.95 7.03 13.34
C LEU A 54 -5.98 7.77 12.41
N SER A 55 -6.02 7.51 11.10
CA SER A 55 -5.22 8.23 10.11
C SER A 55 -5.60 9.71 9.99
N SER A 56 -6.84 10.05 10.36
CA SER A 56 -7.32 11.43 10.37
C SER A 56 -6.78 12.25 11.54
N ILE A 57 -6.29 11.59 12.61
CA ILE A 57 -5.68 12.25 13.76
C ILE A 57 -4.22 12.59 13.45
N ASN A 58 -3.84 13.85 13.61
CA ASN A 58 -2.45 14.25 13.44
C ASN A 58 -1.59 13.76 14.63
N PRO A 59 -0.58 12.89 14.43
CA PRO A 59 0.29 12.45 15.51
C PRO A 59 0.98 13.58 16.27
N ALA A 60 1.24 14.68 15.60
CA ALA A 60 1.92 15.82 16.20
C ALA A 60 1.05 16.61 17.20
N ASP A 61 -0.28 16.43 17.17
CA ASP A 61 -1.21 17.00 18.15
C ASP A 61 -1.41 16.12 19.38
N ILE A 62 -0.84 14.89 19.38
CA ILE A 62 -0.95 13.96 20.50
C ILE A 62 0.08 14.31 21.58
N GLU A 63 -0.36 14.41 22.83
CA GLU A 63 0.49 14.56 24.00
C GLU A 63 0.84 13.19 24.61
N SER A 64 -0.16 12.32 24.76
CA SER A 64 0.04 10.98 25.32
C SER A 64 -1.00 9.99 24.79
N MET A 65 -0.60 8.71 24.78
CA MET A 65 -1.50 7.59 24.53
C MET A 65 -1.41 6.60 25.69
N THR A 66 -2.57 6.15 26.18
CA THR A 66 -2.66 5.19 27.28
C THR A 66 -3.57 4.05 26.88
N VAL A 67 -3.14 2.82 27.10
CA VAL A 67 -3.92 1.62 26.77
C VAL A 67 -4.49 1.02 28.04
N LEU A 68 -5.82 1.05 28.19
CA LEU A 68 -6.55 0.41 29.25
C LEU A 68 -6.89 -1.02 28.84
N LYS A 69 -6.29 -1.98 29.51
CA LYS A 69 -6.38 -3.42 29.16
C LYS A 69 -7.33 -4.18 30.08
N ASP A 70 -7.61 -3.65 31.25
CA ASP A 70 -8.28 -4.35 32.35
C ASP A 70 -9.77 -4.05 32.44
N ALA A 71 -10.43 -4.67 33.43
CA ALA A 71 -11.83 -4.43 33.76
C ALA A 71 -12.17 -2.96 34.01
N SER A 72 -11.19 -2.11 34.31
CA SER A 72 -11.33 -0.65 34.39
C SER A 72 -11.86 -0.01 33.10
N ALA A 73 -11.49 -0.56 31.94
CA ALA A 73 -12.02 -0.12 30.65
C ALA A 73 -13.52 -0.43 30.52
N GLY A 74 -13.93 -1.62 30.93
CA GLY A 74 -15.36 -2.01 30.96
C GLY A 74 -16.18 -1.21 31.94
N ALA A 75 -15.61 -0.82 33.09
CA ALA A 75 -16.30 -0.01 34.09
C ALA A 75 -16.61 1.42 33.58
N LEU A 76 -15.73 1.99 32.77
CA LEU A 76 -15.89 3.38 32.26
C LEU A 76 -16.70 3.43 30.95
N TYR A 77 -16.53 2.44 30.05
CA TYR A 77 -17.06 2.48 28.69
C TYR A 77 -18.04 1.35 28.37
N GLY A 78 -18.40 0.53 29.37
CA GLY A 78 -19.34 -0.58 29.22
C GLY A 78 -18.89 -1.61 28.19
N ALA A 79 -19.83 -2.20 27.46
CA ALA A 79 -19.58 -3.22 26.44
C ALA A 79 -18.64 -2.75 25.31
N ARG A 80 -18.61 -1.44 24.99
CA ARG A 80 -17.71 -0.89 23.98
C ARG A 80 -16.23 -1.00 24.38
N GLY A 81 -15.93 -1.08 25.68
CA GLY A 81 -14.57 -1.26 26.19
C GLY A 81 -14.12 -2.71 26.33
N ALA A 82 -14.93 -3.69 25.89
CA ALA A 82 -14.64 -5.13 26.09
C ALA A 82 -13.32 -5.59 25.43
N ASN A 83 -12.96 -5.01 24.29
CA ASN A 83 -11.70 -5.30 23.59
C ASN A 83 -10.52 -4.41 24.05
N GLY A 84 -10.69 -3.68 25.17
CA GLY A 84 -9.75 -2.68 25.64
C GLY A 84 -10.02 -1.30 25.07
N VAL A 85 -9.37 -0.29 25.67
CA VAL A 85 -9.54 1.13 25.30
C VAL A 85 -8.18 1.75 25.07
N VAL A 86 -8.04 2.48 23.98
CA VAL A 86 -6.88 3.33 23.69
C VAL A 86 -7.29 4.78 23.91
N MET A 87 -6.79 5.38 25.00
CA MET A 87 -7.00 6.79 25.31
C MET A 87 -5.93 7.63 24.64
N ILE A 88 -6.34 8.62 23.90
CA ILE A 88 -5.49 9.59 23.21
C ILE A 88 -5.75 10.95 23.83
N ASN A 89 -4.75 11.48 24.51
CA ASN A 89 -4.80 12.83 25.04
C ASN A 89 -4.06 13.76 24.09
N THR A 90 -4.70 14.85 23.75
CA THR A 90 -4.12 15.82 22.83
C THR A 90 -3.47 16.97 23.59
N LYS A 91 -2.54 17.65 22.93
CA LYS A 91 -1.83 18.80 23.46
C LYS A 91 -2.79 19.90 23.83
N ARG A 92 -2.52 20.55 24.97
CA ARG A 92 -3.31 21.67 25.51
C ARG A 92 -2.47 22.92 25.58
N GLY A 93 -3.15 24.06 25.68
CA GLY A 93 -2.52 25.33 25.94
C GLY A 93 -1.75 25.32 27.26
N LYS A 94 -0.56 25.91 27.28
CA LYS A 94 0.28 26.07 28.47
C LYS A 94 0.42 27.54 28.81
N GLU A 95 0.56 27.80 30.10
CA GLU A 95 0.89 29.14 30.58
C GLU A 95 2.26 29.57 30.12
N GLY A 96 2.41 30.80 29.68
CA GLY A 96 3.65 31.39 29.23
C GLY A 96 3.47 32.31 28.03
N LYS A 97 4.59 32.84 27.58
CA LYS A 97 4.61 33.66 26.37
C LYS A 97 4.15 32.83 25.17
N THR A 98 3.39 33.47 24.30
CA THR A 98 2.97 32.84 23.04
C THR A 98 4.17 32.37 22.25
N SER A 99 4.18 31.08 21.90
CA SER A 99 5.17 30.46 21.04
C SER A 99 4.51 30.02 19.73
N VAL A 100 5.19 30.31 18.63
CA VAL A 100 4.83 29.84 17.29
C VAL A 100 5.85 28.80 16.89
N THR A 101 5.38 27.63 16.47
CA THR A 101 6.25 26.54 15.99
C THR A 101 5.85 26.17 14.58
N TRP A 102 6.83 26.08 13.70
CA TRP A 102 6.65 25.50 12.39
C TRP A 102 7.57 24.30 12.24
N ARG A 103 6.98 23.17 11.84
CA ARG A 103 7.71 21.94 11.49
C ARG A 103 7.38 21.58 10.07
N SER A 104 8.41 21.27 9.30
CA SER A 104 8.29 20.72 7.96
C SER A 104 9.14 19.46 7.87
N THR A 105 8.57 18.40 7.33
CA THR A 105 9.25 17.12 7.09
C THR A 105 9.05 16.74 5.63
N VAL A 106 10.13 16.39 4.96
CA VAL A 106 10.11 15.89 3.58
C VAL A 106 10.86 14.56 3.54
N GLY A 107 10.43 13.66 2.66
CA GLY A 107 11.05 12.36 2.50
C GLY A 107 10.65 11.72 1.17
N TRP A 108 11.37 10.68 0.82
CA TRP A 108 11.08 9.83 -0.33
C TRP A 108 11.04 8.39 0.12
N SER A 109 10.10 7.64 -0.44
CA SER A 109 9.95 6.22 -0.19
C SER A 109 10.13 5.45 -1.49
N SER A 110 10.72 4.27 -1.38
CA SER A 110 10.85 3.32 -2.49
C SER A 110 10.68 1.92 -1.94
N ARG A 111 10.57 0.95 -2.82
CA ARG A 111 10.51 -0.46 -2.43
C ARG A 111 11.80 -0.88 -1.73
N ALA A 112 11.69 -1.39 -0.51
CA ALA A 112 12.85 -1.79 0.31
C ALA A 112 13.35 -3.22 -0.01
N ILE A 113 12.42 -4.14 -0.32
CA ILE A 113 12.73 -5.54 -0.60
C ILE A 113 12.69 -5.71 -2.12
N PRO A 114 13.81 -6.10 -2.77
CA PRO A 114 13.81 -6.37 -4.21
C PRO A 114 12.88 -7.54 -4.54
N GLU A 115 12.49 -7.64 -5.79
CA GLU A 115 11.83 -8.83 -6.31
C GLU A 115 12.83 -9.98 -6.46
N TYR A 116 12.29 -11.19 -6.46
CA TYR A 116 13.03 -12.33 -6.98
C TYR A 116 13.27 -12.13 -8.48
N ASP A 117 14.38 -12.68 -8.96
CA ASP A 117 14.67 -12.69 -10.38
C ASP A 117 13.56 -13.44 -11.12
N MET A 118 12.99 -12.77 -12.09
CA MET A 118 11.97 -13.36 -12.96
C MET A 118 12.63 -14.15 -14.10
N VAL A 119 11.94 -15.17 -14.54
CA VAL A 119 12.34 -15.92 -15.74
C VAL A 119 12.35 -14.98 -16.93
N ASN A 120 13.44 -14.95 -17.69
CA ASN A 120 13.52 -14.16 -18.90
C ASN A 120 12.66 -14.76 -20.03
N GLN A 121 12.47 -14.01 -21.10
CA GLN A 121 11.59 -14.41 -22.21
C GLN A 121 12.00 -15.72 -22.89
N LYS A 122 13.31 -15.94 -23.11
CA LYS A 122 13.81 -17.18 -23.72
C LYS A 122 13.57 -18.39 -22.82
N ASP A 123 13.93 -18.27 -21.57
CA ASP A 123 13.73 -19.34 -20.58
C ASP A 123 12.24 -19.63 -20.38
N PHE A 124 11.38 -18.60 -20.40
CA PHE A 124 9.94 -18.78 -20.31
C PHE A 124 9.39 -19.59 -21.49
N VAL A 125 9.83 -19.26 -22.72
CA VAL A 125 9.44 -20.02 -23.92
C VAL A 125 10.00 -21.45 -23.88
N GLN A 126 11.24 -21.63 -23.46
CA GLN A 126 11.87 -22.94 -23.30
C GLN A 126 11.11 -23.83 -22.32
N LEU A 127 10.81 -23.29 -21.14
CA LEU A 127 10.07 -24.02 -20.12
C LEU A 127 8.63 -24.35 -20.55
N THR A 128 7.98 -23.45 -21.29
CA THR A 128 6.64 -23.70 -21.83
C THR A 128 6.68 -24.84 -22.88
N TYR A 129 7.67 -24.81 -23.80
CA TYR A 129 7.88 -25.89 -24.77
C TYR A 129 8.13 -27.23 -24.07
N GLU A 130 9.01 -27.27 -23.08
CA GLU A 130 9.31 -28.49 -22.33
C GLU A 130 8.10 -29.01 -21.54
N ALA A 131 7.30 -28.11 -20.95
CA ALA A 131 6.07 -28.50 -20.29
C ALA A 131 5.05 -29.13 -21.23
N LEU A 132 4.85 -28.54 -22.43
CA LEU A 132 3.99 -29.11 -23.48
C LEU A 132 4.49 -30.48 -23.91
N ARG A 133 5.78 -30.57 -24.29
CA ARG A 133 6.41 -31.84 -24.74
C ARG A 133 6.25 -32.93 -23.68
N ASN A 134 6.57 -32.62 -22.42
CA ASN A 134 6.46 -33.58 -21.32
C ASN A 134 5.00 -33.97 -21.07
N GLY A 135 4.05 -33.02 -21.17
CA GLY A 135 2.63 -33.30 -21.11
C GLY A 135 2.16 -34.31 -22.17
N TYR A 136 2.64 -34.15 -23.42
CA TYR A 136 2.33 -35.09 -24.49
C TYR A 136 2.93 -36.48 -24.26
N VAL A 137 4.16 -36.58 -23.76
CA VAL A 137 4.79 -37.86 -23.46
C VAL A 137 4.10 -38.57 -22.30
N PHE A 138 4.01 -37.90 -21.16
CA PHE A 138 3.62 -38.54 -19.89
C PHE A 138 2.12 -38.58 -19.65
N THR A 139 1.35 -37.68 -20.27
CA THR A 139 -0.11 -37.64 -20.08
C THR A 139 -0.86 -38.19 -21.27
N SER A 140 -0.41 -37.84 -22.51
CA SER A 140 -1.10 -38.21 -23.72
C SER A 140 -0.52 -39.48 -24.42
N GLY A 141 0.63 -40.00 -23.94
CA GLY A 141 1.22 -41.23 -24.40
C GLY A 141 1.93 -41.15 -25.77
N TYR A 142 2.31 -39.94 -26.20
CA TYR A 142 3.07 -39.76 -27.42
C TYR A 142 4.50 -40.28 -27.27
N ASN A 143 5.09 -40.73 -28.33
CA ASN A 143 6.55 -40.92 -28.36
C ASN A 143 7.25 -39.55 -28.34
N TRP A 144 8.55 -39.52 -28.01
CA TRP A 144 9.29 -38.25 -27.87
C TRP A 144 9.32 -37.42 -29.17
N ALA A 145 9.49 -38.03 -30.33
CA ALA A 145 9.56 -37.30 -31.59
C ALA A 145 8.24 -36.62 -31.96
N ASP A 146 7.12 -37.33 -31.79
CA ASP A 146 5.79 -36.79 -32.05
C ASP A 146 5.43 -35.74 -31.01
N ALA A 147 5.80 -35.93 -29.74
CA ALA A 147 5.60 -34.97 -28.68
C ALA A 147 6.35 -33.66 -28.92
N GLU A 148 7.60 -33.72 -29.38
CA GLU A 148 8.39 -32.55 -29.75
C GLU A 148 7.78 -31.78 -30.92
N ALA A 149 7.31 -32.49 -31.96
CA ALA A 149 6.64 -31.89 -33.10
C ALA A 149 5.34 -31.18 -32.69
N GLN A 150 4.51 -31.86 -31.88
CA GLN A 150 3.24 -31.32 -31.40
C GLN A 150 3.46 -30.11 -30.48
N ALA A 151 4.44 -30.19 -29.57
CA ALA A 151 4.75 -29.09 -28.67
C ALA A 151 5.21 -27.82 -29.42
N ARG A 152 5.96 -27.95 -30.50
CA ARG A 152 6.31 -26.81 -31.38
C ARG A 152 5.07 -26.24 -32.08
N ALA A 153 4.21 -27.09 -32.60
CA ALA A 153 2.98 -26.65 -33.28
C ALA A 153 2.02 -25.88 -32.34
N ASP A 154 1.93 -26.30 -31.07
CA ASP A 154 1.01 -25.71 -30.12
C ASP A 154 1.60 -24.53 -29.36
N LEU A 155 2.87 -24.20 -29.56
CA LEU A 155 3.54 -23.12 -28.83
C LEU A 155 2.85 -21.77 -29.08
N SER A 156 2.50 -21.47 -30.34
CA SER A 156 1.80 -20.22 -30.70
C SER A 156 0.49 -20.07 -29.95
N SER A 157 -0.36 -21.09 -29.96
CA SER A 157 -1.66 -21.04 -29.29
C SER A 157 -1.53 -20.93 -27.76
N THR A 158 -0.50 -21.56 -27.18
CA THR A 158 -0.23 -21.57 -25.76
C THR A 158 0.30 -20.21 -25.27
N LEU A 159 1.11 -19.54 -26.09
CA LEU A 159 1.73 -18.25 -25.74
C LEU A 159 0.90 -17.02 -26.18
N GLY A 160 -0.31 -17.22 -26.68
CA GLY A 160 -1.24 -16.15 -27.03
C GLY A 160 -1.13 -15.62 -28.47
N GLY A 161 -0.45 -16.35 -29.35
CA GLY A 161 -0.30 -16.02 -30.77
C GLY A 161 0.87 -15.09 -31.08
N GLU A 162 1.04 -14.82 -32.38
CA GLU A 162 2.19 -14.02 -32.87
C GLU A 162 2.18 -12.56 -32.38
N LEU A 163 1.04 -12.03 -31.97
CA LEU A 163 0.93 -10.69 -31.40
C LEU A 163 1.85 -10.49 -30.18
N TYR A 164 2.01 -11.53 -29.37
CA TYR A 164 2.82 -11.52 -28.16
C TYR A 164 4.21 -12.13 -28.35
N ASN A 165 4.63 -12.32 -29.61
CA ASN A 165 5.96 -12.82 -29.95
C ASN A 165 6.98 -11.67 -29.95
N PRO A 166 7.85 -11.57 -28.93
CA PRO A 166 8.88 -10.53 -28.90
C PRO A 166 10.04 -10.81 -29.86
N PHE A 167 10.20 -12.03 -30.35
CA PHE A 167 11.32 -12.48 -31.16
C PHE A 167 11.07 -12.21 -32.65
N LYS A 168 11.37 -11.01 -33.11
CA LYS A 168 11.05 -10.57 -34.47
C LYS A 168 11.78 -11.30 -35.59
N ASN A 169 12.87 -11.97 -35.26
CA ASN A 169 13.61 -12.80 -36.25
C ASN A 169 13.13 -14.25 -36.31
N TYR A 170 12.15 -14.66 -35.46
CA TYR A 170 11.57 -16.00 -35.46
C TYR A 170 10.07 -15.94 -35.18
N THR A 171 9.29 -16.82 -35.82
CA THR A 171 7.91 -17.09 -35.46
C THR A 171 7.85 -18.18 -34.41
N TRP A 172 6.69 -18.35 -33.74
CA TRP A 172 6.53 -19.42 -32.76
C TRP A 172 6.81 -20.81 -33.32
N ASP A 173 6.55 -21.07 -34.64
CA ASP A 173 6.76 -22.37 -35.28
C ASP A 173 8.24 -22.74 -35.45
N ASN A 174 9.12 -21.75 -35.44
CA ASN A 174 10.53 -21.96 -35.73
C ASN A 174 11.51 -21.46 -34.67
N ILE A 175 11.00 -20.90 -33.55
CA ILE A 175 11.80 -20.41 -32.43
C ILE A 175 12.58 -21.52 -31.71
N ILE A 176 12.01 -22.75 -31.67
CA ILE A 176 12.68 -23.93 -31.12
C ILE A 176 13.45 -24.62 -32.25
N ASP A 177 14.74 -24.76 -32.06
CA ASP A 177 15.59 -25.52 -32.99
C ASP A 177 15.24 -27.03 -32.91
N PRO A 178 14.75 -27.63 -34.01
CA PRO A 178 14.35 -29.03 -34.00
C PRO A 178 15.53 -29.99 -33.77
N ALA A 179 16.78 -29.56 -34.04
CA ALA A 179 17.96 -30.40 -33.84
C ALA A 179 18.38 -30.48 -32.37
N THR A 180 18.13 -29.41 -31.60
CA THR A 180 18.58 -29.31 -30.20
C THR A 180 17.43 -29.31 -29.19
N GLY A 181 16.20 -29.02 -29.62
CA GLY A 181 15.06 -28.82 -28.74
C GLY A 181 15.20 -27.59 -27.88
N GLN A 182 16.04 -26.64 -28.25
CA GLN A 182 16.29 -25.41 -27.49
C GLN A 182 15.78 -24.17 -28.23
N VAL A 183 15.43 -23.13 -27.49
CA VAL A 183 15.20 -21.80 -28.06
C VAL A 183 16.49 -21.36 -28.79
N ARG A 184 16.35 -20.87 -30.01
CA ARG A 184 17.50 -20.44 -30.81
C ARG A 184 18.31 -19.37 -30.11
N ALA A 185 19.62 -19.56 -30.03
CA ALA A 185 20.52 -18.69 -29.30
C ALA A 185 20.54 -17.26 -29.86
N ASP A 186 20.37 -17.09 -31.17
CA ASP A 186 20.33 -15.81 -31.87
C ASP A 186 18.95 -15.14 -31.90
N ALA A 187 17.93 -15.71 -31.24
CA ALA A 187 16.65 -15.07 -31.07
C ALA A 187 16.84 -13.75 -30.28
N THR A 188 16.33 -12.65 -30.85
CA THR A 188 16.45 -11.31 -30.27
C THR A 188 15.08 -10.74 -29.99
N SER A 189 14.89 -10.24 -28.75
CA SER A 189 13.64 -9.63 -28.34
C SER A 189 13.58 -8.16 -28.75
N ALA A 190 12.47 -7.75 -29.35
CA ALA A 190 12.19 -6.37 -29.69
C ALA A 190 11.70 -5.54 -28.49
N TRP A 191 11.16 -6.20 -27.46
CA TRP A 191 10.82 -5.59 -26.17
C TRP A 191 11.18 -6.52 -25.04
N ASN A 192 11.44 -5.93 -23.87
CA ASN A 192 11.66 -6.64 -22.61
C ASN A 192 11.19 -5.73 -21.47
N GLU A 193 9.89 -5.72 -21.27
CA GLU A 193 9.22 -4.81 -20.32
C GLU A 193 8.72 -5.61 -19.12
N ARG A 194 8.85 -4.99 -17.94
CA ARG A 194 8.36 -5.57 -16.69
C ARG A 194 7.18 -4.76 -16.19
N TRP A 195 6.04 -5.40 -16.07
CA TRP A 195 4.81 -4.76 -15.60
C TRP A 195 4.96 -4.14 -14.21
N MET A 196 5.72 -4.78 -13.32
CA MET A 196 5.96 -4.25 -11.99
C MET A 196 6.72 -2.92 -12.03
N ASP A 197 7.68 -2.75 -12.94
CA ASP A 197 8.46 -1.51 -13.02
C ASP A 197 7.59 -0.31 -13.45
N ALA A 198 6.56 -0.56 -14.28
CA ALA A 198 5.59 0.47 -14.66
C ALA A 198 4.63 0.85 -13.53
N LEU A 199 4.41 -0.06 -12.59
CA LEU A 199 3.51 0.14 -11.45
C LEU A 199 4.20 0.78 -10.25
N LEU A 200 5.53 0.73 -10.18
CA LEU A 200 6.30 1.23 -9.05
C LEU A 200 6.66 2.70 -9.18
N ASN A 201 6.36 3.45 -8.14
CA ASN A 201 6.90 4.78 -7.92
C ASN A 201 8.13 4.68 -6.99
N ASN A 202 9.31 4.62 -7.57
CA ASN A 202 10.57 4.50 -6.82
C ASN A 202 11.00 5.80 -6.12
N ASN A 203 10.28 6.89 -6.33
CA ASN A 203 10.51 8.20 -5.74
C ASN A 203 9.23 8.75 -5.10
N ALA A 204 8.47 7.89 -4.41
CA ALA A 204 7.23 8.28 -3.76
C ALA A 204 7.50 9.40 -2.75
N PHE A 205 7.02 10.60 -3.06
CA PHE A 205 7.31 11.81 -2.32
C PHE A 205 6.35 12.00 -1.16
N ARG A 206 6.88 12.35 0.00
CA ARG A 206 6.11 12.69 1.20
C ARG A 206 6.55 14.03 1.73
N HIS A 207 5.58 14.90 1.98
CA HIS A 207 5.84 16.13 2.73
C HIS A 207 4.73 16.42 3.73
N GLU A 208 5.13 16.95 4.88
CA GLU A 208 4.26 17.27 5.99
C GLU A 208 4.65 18.63 6.55
N HIS A 209 3.66 19.50 6.73
CA HIS A 209 3.84 20.82 7.30
C HIS A 209 2.90 21.00 8.47
N GLN A 210 3.43 21.53 9.56
CA GLN A 210 2.66 21.81 10.75
C GLN A 210 2.99 23.17 11.32
N LEU A 211 1.96 23.95 11.55
CA LEU A 211 2.02 25.21 12.27
C LEU A 211 1.33 25.04 13.62
N GLY A 212 1.98 25.44 14.69
CA GLY A 212 1.46 25.40 16.05
C GLY A 212 1.59 26.76 16.72
N LEU A 213 0.56 27.15 17.45
CA LEU A 213 0.54 28.31 18.32
C LEU A 213 0.14 27.85 19.71
N ASN A 214 0.95 28.15 20.72
CA ASN A 214 0.69 27.79 22.12
C ASN A 214 1.05 28.94 23.05
N GLY A 215 0.21 29.23 24.03
CA GLY A 215 0.47 30.27 25.00
C GLY A 215 -0.68 30.45 25.98
N GLY A 216 -0.54 31.43 26.84
CA GLY A 216 -1.60 31.79 27.76
C GLY A 216 -1.13 32.51 29.00
N THR A 217 -2.09 32.99 29.74
CA THR A 217 -1.93 33.53 31.07
C THR A 217 -2.34 32.49 32.13
N GLU A 218 -2.23 32.83 33.39
CA GLU A 218 -2.77 32.02 34.50
C GLU A 218 -4.25 31.67 34.27
N LYS A 219 -5.05 32.63 33.81
CA LYS A 219 -6.51 32.49 33.62
C LYS A 219 -6.91 31.91 32.29
N THR A 220 -6.19 32.16 31.22
CA THR A 220 -6.59 31.71 29.87
C THR A 220 -5.40 31.07 29.16
N LYS A 221 -5.55 29.80 28.75
CA LYS A 221 -4.55 29.02 28.03
C LYS A 221 -5.14 28.60 26.69
N TYR A 222 -4.34 28.68 25.63
CA TYR A 222 -4.78 28.35 24.28
C TYR A 222 -3.72 27.61 23.50
N MET A 223 -4.19 26.76 22.59
CA MET A 223 -3.39 26.05 21.62
C MET A 223 -4.16 25.99 20.31
N PHE A 224 -3.49 26.32 19.21
CA PHE A 224 -3.99 26.15 17.86
C PHE A 224 -2.96 25.37 17.05
N SER A 225 -3.43 24.49 16.18
CA SER A 225 -2.57 23.81 15.21
C SER A 225 -3.23 23.74 13.85
N LEU A 226 -2.41 23.83 12.80
CA LEU A 226 -2.77 23.57 11.43
C LEU A 226 -1.76 22.56 10.87
N GLY A 227 -2.25 21.56 10.18
CA GLY A 227 -1.40 20.53 9.59
C GLY A 227 -1.83 20.19 8.17
N TYR A 228 -0.85 19.92 7.34
CA TYR A 228 -1.00 19.39 6.00
C TYR A 228 -0.01 18.25 5.78
N LEU A 229 -0.50 17.15 5.25
CA LEU A 229 0.29 16.00 4.84
C LEU A 229 -0.10 15.61 3.42
N ASN A 230 0.89 15.39 2.56
CA ASN A 230 0.73 14.68 1.30
C ASN A 230 1.78 13.59 1.22
N GLU A 231 1.36 12.38 0.90
CA GLU A 231 2.20 11.19 0.83
C GLU A 231 1.81 10.36 -0.39
N ASP A 232 2.72 10.26 -1.36
CA ASP A 232 2.55 9.39 -2.51
C ASP A 232 2.89 7.94 -2.11
N GLY A 233 2.19 6.98 -2.70
CA GLY A 233 2.48 5.57 -2.50
C GLY A 233 3.58 5.05 -3.40
N ILE A 234 4.17 3.91 -3.00
CA ILE A 234 5.14 3.17 -3.83
C ILE A 234 4.48 2.49 -5.03
N LEU A 235 3.15 2.31 -5.04
CA LEU A 235 2.38 2.02 -6.25
C LEU A 235 1.90 3.33 -6.85
N THR A 236 2.06 3.47 -8.16
CA THR A 236 1.52 4.61 -8.91
C THR A 236 0.03 4.76 -8.66
N THR A 237 -0.49 5.98 -8.67
CA THR A 237 -1.90 6.32 -8.39
C THR A 237 -2.36 6.12 -6.95
N THR A 238 -1.54 5.57 -6.06
CA THR A 238 -1.87 5.49 -4.63
C THR A 238 -1.29 6.67 -3.86
N GLY A 239 -2.00 7.10 -2.83
CA GLY A 239 -1.53 8.23 -2.02
C GLY A 239 -2.49 8.60 -0.90
N PHE A 240 -2.04 9.47 -0.02
CA PHE A 240 -2.81 9.96 1.11
C PHE A 240 -2.56 11.45 1.32
N GLN A 241 -3.65 12.19 1.43
CA GLN A 241 -3.62 13.61 1.72
C GLN A 241 -4.46 13.91 2.94
N ARG A 242 -3.97 14.77 3.85
CA ARG A 242 -4.68 15.16 5.05
C ARG A 242 -4.49 16.63 5.37
N TYR A 243 -5.61 17.30 5.62
CA TYR A 243 -5.67 18.63 6.22
C TYR A 243 -6.25 18.50 7.61
N ASN A 244 -5.66 19.13 8.58
CA ASN A 244 -6.20 19.18 9.93
C ASN A 244 -6.04 20.56 10.56
N ALA A 245 -7.03 20.92 11.35
CA ALA A 245 -7.01 22.12 12.19
C ALA A 245 -7.52 21.78 13.58
N ARG A 246 -6.85 22.30 14.59
CA ARG A 246 -7.23 22.10 15.98
C ARG A 246 -7.19 23.41 16.76
N ALA A 247 -8.17 23.59 17.61
CA ALA A 247 -8.23 24.70 18.58
C ALA A 247 -8.58 24.15 19.96
N ASN A 248 -7.78 24.51 20.93
CA ASN A 248 -8.01 24.21 22.33
C ASN A 248 -7.88 25.50 23.15
N VAL A 249 -8.92 25.89 23.83
CA VAL A 249 -8.95 27.08 24.69
C VAL A 249 -9.55 26.70 26.03
N ASN A 250 -8.85 27.04 27.11
CA ASN A 250 -9.33 26.88 28.48
C ASN A 250 -9.21 28.21 29.17
N SER A 251 -10.33 28.75 29.68
CA SER A 251 -10.37 30.06 30.31
C SER A 251 -11.17 30.02 31.61
N GLN A 252 -10.56 30.51 32.69
CA GLN A 252 -11.27 30.87 33.91
C GLN A 252 -11.88 32.24 33.70
N VAL A 253 -13.17 32.26 33.31
CA VAL A 253 -13.89 33.49 32.96
C VAL A 253 -14.20 34.29 34.23
N THR A 254 -14.60 33.60 35.31
CA THR A 254 -14.79 34.14 36.66
C THR A 254 -14.22 33.16 37.67
N ASP A 255 -14.18 33.53 38.96
CA ASP A 255 -13.69 32.64 40.03
C ASP A 255 -14.54 31.37 40.20
N TRP A 256 -15.78 31.39 39.73
CA TRP A 256 -16.71 30.27 39.81
C TRP A 256 -17.04 29.64 38.46
N PHE A 257 -16.58 30.23 37.33
CA PHE A 257 -16.91 29.72 35.97
C PHE A 257 -15.66 29.54 35.14
N ASN A 258 -15.45 28.27 34.74
CA ASN A 258 -14.43 27.87 33.79
C ASN A 258 -15.10 27.43 32.47
N ALA A 259 -14.64 27.97 31.38
CA ALA A 259 -15.05 27.56 30.02
C ALA A 259 -13.89 26.88 29.30
N PHE A 260 -14.19 25.79 28.62
CA PHE A 260 -13.23 25.15 27.71
C PHE A 260 -13.88 24.86 26.37
N VAL A 261 -13.10 25.02 25.31
CA VAL A 261 -13.45 24.66 23.95
C VAL A 261 -12.35 23.78 23.40
N ASN A 262 -12.71 22.64 22.87
CA ASN A 262 -11.82 21.73 22.19
C ASN A 262 -12.45 21.34 20.85
N THR A 263 -11.89 21.84 19.76
CA THR A 263 -12.39 21.61 18.40
C THR A 263 -11.30 21.00 17.54
N SER A 264 -11.64 19.98 16.78
CA SER A 264 -10.76 19.35 15.81
C SER A 264 -11.50 19.16 14.51
N LEU A 265 -10.90 19.62 13.42
CA LEU A 265 -11.37 19.43 12.05
C LEU A 265 -10.32 18.64 11.30
N SER A 266 -10.74 17.63 10.55
CA SER A 266 -9.85 16.84 9.69
C SER A 266 -10.57 16.53 8.39
N HIS A 267 -9.85 16.68 7.29
CA HIS A 267 -10.26 16.21 5.96
C HIS A 267 -9.13 15.37 5.39
N SER A 268 -9.42 14.15 5.00
CA SER A 268 -8.45 13.25 4.38
C SER A 268 -9.00 12.63 3.11
N VAL A 269 -8.11 12.47 2.14
CA VAL A 269 -8.37 11.76 0.89
C VAL A 269 -7.32 10.66 0.77
N GLN A 270 -7.78 9.45 0.56
CA GLN A 270 -6.91 8.29 0.33
C GLN A 270 -7.23 7.68 -1.02
N ASN A 271 -6.23 7.62 -1.89
CA ASN A 271 -6.26 6.83 -3.11
C ASN A 271 -5.56 5.51 -2.83
N TYR A 272 -6.26 4.42 -2.97
CA TYR A 272 -5.71 3.09 -2.68
C TYR A 272 -6.01 2.13 -3.83
N SER A 273 -5.14 1.14 -3.99
CA SER A 273 -5.35 -0.01 -4.85
C SER A 273 -5.91 -1.17 -4.04
N ASP A 274 -6.77 -1.97 -4.64
CA ASP A 274 -7.19 -3.23 -4.03
C ASP A 274 -5.97 -4.15 -3.91
N TYR A 275 -5.70 -4.59 -2.67
CA TYR A 275 -4.58 -5.47 -2.34
C TYR A 275 -5.05 -6.72 -1.59
N THR A 276 -6.35 -6.90 -1.47
CA THR A 276 -6.94 -8.01 -0.71
C THR A 276 -7.04 -9.27 -1.57
N GLY A 277 -6.36 -10.31 -1.12
CA GLY A 277 -6.47 -11.65 -1.72
C GLY A 277 -5.75 -11.83 -3.07
N ALA A 278 -5.90 -13.03 -3.62
CA ALA A 278 -5.40 -13.44 -4.93
C ALA A 278 -6.46 -13.14 -5.99
N SER A 279 -6.66 -11.88 -6.31
CA SER A 279 -7.64 -11.42 -7.28
C SER A 279 -6.98 -10.66 -8.42
N THR A 280 -7.54 -10.71 -9.60
CA THR A 280 -7.09 -9.93 -10.76
C THR A 280 -7.20 -8.42 -10.54
N SER A 281 -8.07 -7.98 -9.62
CA SER A 281 -8.15 -6.58 -9.18
C SER A 281 -6.98 -6.16 -8.26
N ASN A 282 -6.29 -7.12 -7.65
CA ASN A 282 -5.06 -6.85 -6.91
C ASN A 282 -3.90 -6.65 -7.86
N VAL A 283 -3.58 -5.41 -8.16
CA VAL A 283 -2.55 -5.02 -9.12
C VAL A 283 -1.18 -5.58 -8.75
N TRP A 284 -0.85 -5.59 -7.47
CA TRP A 284 0.40 -6.17 -6.95
C TRP A 284 0.49 -7.68 -7.20
N TYR A 285 -0.60 -8.41 -6.94
CA TYR A 285 -0.67 -9.84 -7.20
C TYR A 285 -0.61 -10.13 -8.70
N SER A 286 -1.45 -9.46 -9.49
CA SER A 286 -1.57 -9.71 -10.92
C SER A 286 -0.26 -9.45 -11.66
N SER A 287 0.47 -8.40 -11.33
CA SER A 287 1.73 -8.05 -12.00
C SER A 287 2.84 -9.08 -11.83
N GLN A 288 2.76 -9.94 -10.81
CA GLN A 288 3.73 -11.02 -10.59
C GLN A 288 3.48 -12.26 -11.46
N PHE A 289 2.27 -12.38 -12.04
CA PHE A 289 1.86 -13.52 -12.85
C PHE A 289 1.74 -13.16 -14.33
N VAL A 290 1.97 -11.91 -14.70
CA VAL A 290 1.97 -11.52 -16.11
C VAL A 290 3.16 -12.17 -16.81
N SER A 291 2.88 -12.80 -17.95
CA SER A 291 3.93 -13.40 -18.78
C SER A 291 4.99 -12.35 -19.18
N PRO A 292 6.28 -12.69 -19.14
CA PRO A 292 7.35 -11.79 -19.59
C PRO A 292 7.29 -11.48 -21.10
N LEU A 293 6.42 -12.17 -21.84
CA LEU A 293 6.19 -11.91 -23.27
C LEU A 293 5.25 -10.74 -23.51
N PHE A 294 4.36 -10.43 -22.55
CA PHE A 294 3.34 -9.41 -22.74
C PHE A 294 3.92 -8.01 -22.59
N PRO A 295 3.84 -7.18 -23.64
CA PRO A 295 4.27 -5.80 -23.56
C PRO A 295 3.30 -4.96 -22.74
N LEU A 296 3.77 -3.83 -22.22
CA LEU A 296 2.94 -2.83 -21.51
C LEU A 296 1.98 -2.11 -22.45
N TYR A 297 2.38 -1.93 -23.70
CA TYR A 297 1.64 -1.22 -24.73
C TYR A 297 1.64 -2.02 -26.02
N VAL A 298 0.65 -1.80 -26.85
CA VAL A 298 0.60 -2.42 -28.20
C VAL A 298 1.86 -2.08 -28.96
N LYS A 299 2.50 -3.09 -29.57
CA LYS A 299 3.74 -2.95 -30.34
C LYS A 299 3.50 -3.13 -31.84
N ASP A 300 4.22 -2.31 -32.62
CA ASP A 300 4.33 -2.51 -34.08
C ASP A 300 5.26 -3.68 -34.42
N ALA A 301 5.45 -3.91 -35.72
CA ALA A 301 6.33 -4.97 -36.22
C ALA A 301 7.81 -4.78 -35.82
N GLU A 302 8.23 -3.58 -35.57
CA GLU A 302 9.58 -3.17 -35.16
C GLU A 302 9.77 -3.20 -33.65
N GLY A 303 8.68 -3.35 -32.87
CA GLY A 303 8.68 -3.37 -31.41
C GLY A 303 8.52 -1.97 -30.76
N ASN A 304 8.19 -0.94 -31.53
CA ASN A 304 7.89 0.37 -30.99
C ASN A 304 6.44 0.41 -30.49
N ASN A 305 6.15 1.32 -29.55
CA ASN A 305 4.78 1.55 -29.10
C ASN A 305 3.92 2.11 -30.23
N VAL A 306 2.77 1.51 -30.47
CA VAL A 306 1.73 2.10 -31.33
C VAL A 306 1.10 3.26 -30.58
N LEU A 307 0.99 4.41 -31.24
CA LEU A 307 0.42 5.60 -30.65
C LEU A 307 -1.04 5.78 -31.07
N ASP A 308 -1.85 6.34 -30.16
CA ASP A 308 -3.21 6.77 -30.44
C ASP A 308 -3.24 8.13 -31.21
N GLU A 309 -4.41 8.64 -31.52
CA GLU A 309 -4.61 9.92 -32.21
C GLU A 309 -4.04 11.14 -31.45
N ASN A 310 -3.82 11.00 -30.13
CA ASN A 310 -3.28 12.04 -29.26
C ASN A 310 -1.77 11.88 -29.05
N GLY A 311 -1.14 10.87 -29.66
CA GLY A 311 0.27 10.58 -29.50
C GLY A 311 0.63 9.81 -28.22
N ASN A 312 -0.32 9.21 -27.53
CA ASN A 312 -0.08 8.34 -26.37
C ASN A 312 0.07 6.89 -26.79
N PRO A 313 0.90 6.09 -26.11
CA PRO A 313 0.96 4.65 -26.35
C PRO A 313 -0.40 3.97 -26.11
N GLN A 314 -0.81 3.12 -27.05
CA GLN A 314 -2.04 2.33 -26.92
C GLN A 314 -1.85 1.21 -25.90
N LEU A 315 -2.89 0.98 -25.08
CA LEU A 315 -2.98 -0.11 -24.10
C LEU A 315 -3.48 -1.39 -24.75
#